data_c982d79bd97fc84051c37f0bc4fc5afd
#
_entry.id   c982d79bd97fc84051c37f0bc4fc5afd
#
_cell.length_a   1.000
_cell.length_b   1.000
_cell.length_c   1.000
_cell.angle_alpha   90.00
_cell.angle_beta   90.00
_cell.angle_gamma   90.00
#
_symmetry.space_group_name_H-M   'P 1'
#
loop_
_entity.id
_entity.type
_entity.pdbx_description
1 polymer ?
#
loop_
_entity_poly.entity_id
_entity_poly.type
_entity_poly.pdbx_seq_one_letter_code
_entity_poly.pdbx_strand_id
1 'polypeptide(L)'
;MELISQIKALATDAERHRLQLAAGDFVLRSTRLRRYRNRLFMHEDAVLAMSRFPGLDEKNAGTLRISALAQRHGIHLAKASERVTLEEVSAQSAERLDIDLHTRLLKLDRVVYAAGGYPVEWRVAFCSLKEDMLYLAEMV
;
A
#
# COMPACT_ATOMS: atom_id res chain seq x y z
N MET A 1 7.67 9.77 -4.86
CA MET A 1 6.80 9.27 -3.78
C MET A 1 6.99 10.13 -2.55
N GLU A 2 5.90 10.63 -1.99
CA GLU A 2 5.93 11.45 -0.79
C GLU A 2 5.27 10.66 0.36
N LEU A 3 5.98 10.49 1.47
CA LEU A 3 5.41 9.93 2.68
C LEU A 3 4.69 11.05 3.44
N ILE A 4 3.37 10.90 3.65
CA ILE A 4 2.57 11.89 4.36
C ILE A 4 2.49 11.57 5.85
N SER A 5 2.30 10.31 6.18
CA SER A 5 2.19 9.87 7.56
C SER A 5 2.66 8.44 7.72
N GLN A 6 3.12 8.13 8.91
CA GLN A 6 3.51 6.80 9.29
C GLN A 6 3.16 6.61 10.76
N ILE A 7 2.50 5.50 11.07
CA ILE A 7 2.07 5.22 12.43
C ILE A 7 2.22 3.73 12.74
N LYS A 8 2.78 3.43 13.89
CA LYS A 8 2.79 2.08 14.45
C LYS A 8 1.55 1.90 15.32
N ALA A 9 0.81 0.84 15.08
CA ALA A 9 -0.44 0.60 15.81
C ALA A 9 -0.72 -0.89 15.96
N LEU A 10 -1.59 -1.22 16.90
CA LEU A 10 -2.14 -2.58 16.98
C LEU A 10 -2.98 -2.85 15.73
N ALA A 11 -2.84 -4.05 15.18
CA ALA A 11 -3.60 -4.47 14.03
C ALA A 11 -5.10 -4.45 14.31
N THR A 12 -5.88 -3.87 13.40
CA THR A 12 -7.34 -3.95 13.42
C THR A 12 -7.80 -5.36 13.02
N ASP A 13 -9.09 -5.66 13.19
CA ASP A 13 -9.65 -6.94 12.77
C ASP A 13 -9.47 -7.17 11.27
N ALA A 14 -9.69 -6.15 10.45
CA ALA A 14 -9.49 -6.23 9.00
C ALA A 14 -8.02 -6.49 8.65
N GLU A 15 -7.11 -5.80 9.30
CA GLU A 15 -5.67 -5.98 9.09
C GLU A 15 -5.21 -7.37 9.52
N ARG A 16 -5.70 -7.86 10.67
CA ARG A 16 -5.39 -9.22 11.11
C ARG A 16 -5.87 -10.26 10.12
N HIS A 17 -7.07 -10.08 9.57
CA HIS A 17 -7.62 -10.99 8.59
C HIS A 17 -6.81 -10.98 7.29
N ARG A 18 -6.54 -9.80 6.75
CA ARG A 18 -5.82 -9.65 5.47
C ARG A 18 -4.35 -10.09 5.57
N LEU A 19 -3.72 -9.86 6.71
CA LEU A 19 -2.30 -10.16 6.93
C LEU A 19 -2.06 -11.42 7.75
N GLN A 20 -3.12 -12.12 8.13
CA GLN A 20 -3.04 -13.36 8.93
C GLN A 20 -2.23 -13.15 10.21
N LEU A 21 -2.57 -12.09 10.95
CA LEU A 21 -1.90 -11.72 12.18
C LEU A 21 -2.67 -12.19 13.41
N ALA A 22 -1.94 -12.40 14.50
CA ALA A 22 -2.51 -12.73 15.80
C ALA A 22 -2.98 -11.47 16.53
N ALA A 23 -3.85 -11.65 17.52
CA ALA A 23 -4.23 -10.57 18.42
C ALA A 23 -2.98 -10.05 19.14
N GLY A 24 -2.84 -8.74 19.20
CA GLY A 24 -1.67 -8.09 19.81
C GLY A 24 -0.51 -7.81 18.86
N ASP A 25 -0.58 -8.29 17.61
CA ASP A 25 0.44 -7.96 16.62
C ASP A 25 0.34 -6.50 16.19
N PHE A 26 1.50 -5.89 15.95
CA PHE A 26 1.59 -4.52 15.47
C PHE A 26 1.73 -4.45 13.97
N VAL A 27 1.21 -3.37 13.41
CA VAL A 27 1.38 -2.99 12.01
C VAL A 27 2.02 -1.62 11.91
N LEU A 28 2.69 -1.37 10.80
CA LEU A 28 3.14 -0.04 10.43
C LEU A 28 2.29 0.44 9.29
N ARG A 29 1.50 1.50 9.53
CA ARG A 29 0.65 2.12 8.50
C ARG A 29 1.36 3.32 7.92
N SER A 30 1.43 3.38 6.60
CA SER A 30 2.05 4.49 5.87
C SER A 30 1.09 5.03 4.85
N THR A 31 0.97 6.34 4.76
CA THR A 31 0.19 7.02 3.73
C THR A 31 1.15 7.76 2.81
N ARG A 32 1.04 7.53 1.52
CA ARG A 32 1.95 8.05 0.51
C ARG A 32 1.19 8.70 -0.63
N LEU A 33 1.84 9.71 -1.24
CA LEU A 33 1.36 10.35 -2.47
C LEU A 33 2.36 10.09 -3.59
N ARG A 34 1.84 9.97 -4.82
CA ARG A 34 2.67 9.86 -6.02
C ARG A 34 2.27 10.92 -7.03
N ARG A 35 3.26 11.46 -7.73
CA ARG A 35 3.09 12.45 -8.79
C ARG A 35 3.55 11.89 -10.12
N TYR A 36 2.87 12.32 -11.17
CA TYR A 36 3.29 12.11 -12.55
C TYR A 36 3.25 13.46 -13.26
N ARG A 37 4.37 13.88 -13.82
CA ARG A 37 4.51 15.20 -14.45
C ARG A 37 4.00 16.32 -13.54
N ASN A 38 4.44 16.29 -12.28
CA ASN A 38 4.10 17.24 -11.24
C ASN A 38 2.61 17.30 -10.86
N ARG A 39 1.81 16.32 -11.27
CA ARG A 39 0.40 16.18 -10.89
C ARG A 39 0.23 15.01 -9.93
N LEU A 40 -0.48 15.22 -8.85
CA LEU A 40 -0.87 14.14 -7.96
C LEU A 40 -1.82 13.19 -8.70
N PHE A 41 -1.47 11.92 -8.80
CA PHE A 41 -2.31 10.95 -9.46
C PHE A 41 -2.67 9.75 -8.59
N MET A 42 -1.97 9.53 -7.50
CA MET A 42 -2.19 8.39 -6.64
C MET A 42 -1.97 8.75 -5.18
N HIS A 43 -2.85 8.25 -4.31
CA HIS A 43 -2.54 8.11 -2.89
C HIS A 43 -2.68 6.65 -2.50
N GLU A 44 -1.85 6.21 -1.56
CA GLU A 44 -1.89 4.84 -1.11
C GLU A 44 -1.72 4.74 0.40
N ASP A 45 -2.41 3.76 0.98
CA ASP A 45 -2.24 3.36 2.37
C ASP A 45 -1.64 1.96 2.37
N ALA A 46 -0.46 1.82 2.97
CA ALA A 46 0.23 0.54 3.08
C ALA A 46 0.25 0.09 4.54
N VAL A 47 -0.04 -1.18 4.77
CA VAL A 47 -0.03 -1.79 6.10
C VAL A 47 1.00 -2.90 6.09
N LEU A 48 2.06 -2.74 6.88
CA LEU A 48 3.15 -3.70 6.96
C LEU A 48 2.97 -4.58 8.20
N ALA A 49 3.09 -5.89 8.02
CA ALA A 49 3.07 -6.85 9.13
C ALA A 49 4.42 -6.81 9.86
N MET A 50 4.53 -6.04 10.93
CA MET A 50 5.81 -5.79 11.59
C MET A 50 6.49 -7.05 12.12
N SER A 51 5.70 -8.06 12.54
CA SER A 51 6.23 -9.33 13.03
C SER A 51 7.03 -10.10 11.97
N ARG A 52 6.81 -9.80 10.69
CA ARG A 52 7.53 -10.41 9.59
C ARG A 52 8.89 -9.74 9.31
N PHE A 53 9.15 -8.60 9.92
CA PHE A 53 10.35 -7.79 9.70
C PHE A 53 11.06 -7.52 11.03
N PRO A 54 11.66 -8.54 11.65
CA PRO A 54 12.41 -8.35 12.91
C PRO A 54 13.52 -7.33 12.73
N GLY A 55 13.65 -6.41 13.69
CA GLY A 55 14.66 -5.36 13.63
C GLY A 55 14.35 -4.25 12.61
N LEU A 56 13.07 -4.08 12.24
CA LEU A 56 12.65 -3.07 11.28
C LEU A 56 13.13 -1.67 11.66
N ASP A 57 13.77 -0.99 10.69
CA ASP A 57 14.08 0.43 10.80
C ASP A 57 12.79 1.24 10.54
N GLU A 58 12.06 1.53 11.62
CA GLU A 58 10.75 2.18 11.53
C GLU A 58 10.83 3.58 10.92
N LYS A 59 11.96 4.28 11.10
CA LYS A 59 12.11 5.65 10.56
C LYS A 59 12.07 5.68 9.03
N ASN A 60 12.64 4.68 8.38
CA ASN A 60 12.80 4.67 6.94
C ASN A 60 11.88 3.68 6.22
N ALA A 61 11.21 2.80 6.95
CA ALA A 61 10.39 1.75 6.34
C ALA A 61 9.28 2.30 5.43
N GLY A 62 8.63 3.39 5.85
CA GLY A 62 7.52 3.97 5.07
C GLY A 62 7.93 4.60 3.74
N THR A 63 9.22 4.87 3.53
CA THR A 63 9.74 5.42 2.28
C THR A 63 10.23 4.36 1.31
N LEU A 64 10.25 3.10 1.73
CA LEU A 64 10.72 1.99 0.92
C LEU A 64 9.56 1.24 0.27
N ARG A 65 9.78 0.77 -0.95
CA ARG A 65 8.89 -0.20 -1.59
C ARG A 65 9.04 -1.53 -0.89
N ILE A 66 7.98 -2.33 -0.89
CA ILE A 66 8.01 -3.65 -0.26
C ILE A 66 9.13 -4.55 -0.80
N SER A 67 9.44 -4.46 -2.09
CA SER A 67 10.52 -5.23 -2.69
C SER A 67 11.88 -4.89 -2.08
N ALA A 68 12.17 -3.60 -1.88
CA ALA A 68 13.40 -3.15 -1.26
C ALA A 68 13.48 -3.53 0.22
N LEU A 69 12.37 -3.40 0.93
CA LEU A 69 12.28 -3.76 2.34
C LEU A 69 12.48 -5.25 2.54
N ALA A 70 11.82 -6.07 1.73
CA ALA A 70 11.96 -7.52 1.78
C ALA A 70 13.42 -7.95 1.51
N GLN A 71 14.07 -7.32 0.54
CA GLN A 71 15.47 -7.60 0.23
C GLN A 71 16.38 -7.32 1.42
N ARG A 72 16.15 -6.22 2.13
CA ARG A 72 16.95 -5.88 3.32
C ARG A 72 16.79 -6.88 4.46
N HIS A 73 15.63 -7.54 4.52
CA HIS A 73 15.31 -8.52 5.56
C HIS A 73 15.48 -9.98 5.12
N GLY A 74 16.03 -10.21 3.93
CA GLY A 74 16.23 -11.57 3.43
C GLY A 74 14.91 -12.31 3.16
N ILE A 75 13.84 -11.60 2.86
CA ILE A 75 12.52 -12.16 2.58
C ILE A 75 12.36 -12.27 1.07
N HIS A 76 12.03 -13.48 0.60
CA HIS A 76 11.68 -13.70 -0.80
C HIS A 76 10.18 -13.47 -0.99
N LEU A 77 9.83 -12.51 -1.85
CA LEU A 77 8.44 -12.27 -2.23
C LEU A 77 8.05 -13.27 -3.33
N ALA A 78 6.96 -14.01 -3.12
CA ALA A 78 6.56 -15.08 -4.04
C ALA A 78 5.42 -14.66 -4.96
N LYS A 79 4.46 -13.88 -4.46
CA LYS A 79 3.31 -13.46 -5.26
C LYS A 79 2.66 -12.21 -4.66
N ALA A 80 1.86 -11.56 -5.50
CA ALA A 80 0.92 -10.53 -5.06
C ALA A 80 -0.46 -10.90 -5.60
N SER A 81 -1.47 -10.71 -4.77
CA SER A 81 -2.87 -10.82 -5.18
C SER A 81 -3.45 -9.42 -5.23
N GLU A 82 -3.99 -9.01 -6.37
CA GLU A 82 -4.49 -7.66 -6.55
C GLU A 82 -5.89 -7.67 -7.14
N ARG A 83 -6.76 -6.87 -6.55
CA ARG A 83 -8.10 -6.59 -7.06
C ARG A 83 -8.14 -5.16 -7.55
N VAL A 84 -8.63 -4.98 -8.78
CA VAL A 84 -8.73 -3.67 -9.42
C VAL A 84 -10.21 -3.36 -9.65
N THR A 85 -10.67 -2.22 -9.16
CA THR A 85 -12.05 -1.77 -9.33
C THR A 85 -12.10 -0.29 -9.68
N LEU A 86 -13.21 0.14 -10.26
CA LEU A 86 -13.53 1.55 -10.43
C LEU A 86 -14.46 1.98 -9.29
N GLU A 87 -14.13 3.08 -8.65
CA GLU A 87 -14.93 3.60 -7.54
C GLU A 87 -15.16 5.10 -7.67
N GLU A 88 -16.27 5.57 -7.13
CA GLU A 88 -16.50 6.99 -6.99
C GLU A 88 -15.52 7.54 -5.97
N VAL A 89 -15.03 8.77 -6.23
CA VAL A 89 -14.09 9.40 -5.33
C VAL A 89 -14.74 9.67 -3.97
N SER A 90 -14.05 9.31 -2.89
CA SER A 90 -14.44 9.70 -1.54
C SER A 90 -13.99 11.14 -1.26
N ALA A 91 -14.57 11.77 -0.23
CA ALA A 91 -14.14 13.11 0.20
C ALA A 91 -12.64 13.12 0.54
N GLN A 92 -12.15 12.05 1.19
CA GLN A 92 -10.74 11.92 1.54
C GLN A 92 -9.83 11.84 0.31
N SER A 93 -10.21 11.03 -0.69
CA SER A 93 -9.44 10.90 -1.94
C SER A 93 -9.45 12.21 -2.72
N ALA A 94 -10.60 12.89 -2.79
CA ALA A 94 -10.70 14.17 -3.47
C ALA A 94 -9.78 15.21 -2.85
N GLU A 95 -9.71 15.27 -1.53
CA GLU A 95 -8.82 16.18 -0.80
C GLU A 95 -7.36 15.81 -1.04
N ARG A 96 -6.99 14.55 -0.89
CA ARG A 96 -5.61 14.08 -1.05
C ARG A 96 -5.07 14.29 -2.45
N LEU A 97 -5.91 14.11 -3.47
CA LEU A 97 -5.50 14.21 -4.87
C LEU A 97 -5.85 15.55 -5.53
N ASP A 98 -6.54 16.44 -4.81
CA ASP A 98 -7.01 17.71 -5.32
C ASP A 98 -7.82 17.54 -6.61
N ILE A 99 -8.85 16.72 -6.55
CA ILE A 99 -9.72 16.39 -7.68
C ILE A 99 -11.20 16.57 -7.33
N ASP A 100 -12.02 16.65 -8.37
CA ASP A 100 -13.47 16.82 -8.26
C ASP A 100 -14.13 15.58 -7.63
N LEU A 101 -15.17 15.81 -6.80
CA LEU A 101 -15.96 14.76 -6.18
C LEU A 101 -16.73 13.87 -7.17
N HIS A 102 -16.85 14.28 -8.42
CA HIS A 102 -17.49 13.48 -9.48
C HIS A 102 -16.50 12.60 -10.26
N THR A 103 -15.24 12.63 -9.90
CA THR A 103 -14.20 11.83 -10.55
C THR A 103 -14.34 10.36 -10.13
N ARG A 104 -14.09 9.45 -11.06
CA ARG A 104 -13.93 8.04 -10.74
C ARG A 104 -12.46 7.69 -10.63
N LEU A 105 -12.13 6.86 -9.66
CA LEU A 105 -10.78 6.43 -9.39
C LEU A 105 -10.63 4.94 -9.62
N LEU A 106 -9.46 4.55 -10.05
CA LEU A 106 -9.04 3.16 -10.07
C LEU A 106 -8.57 2.80 -8.66
N LYS A 107 -9.20 1.79 -8.05
CA LYS A 107 -8.79 1.27 -6.75
C LYS A 107 -7.98 0.00 -6.94
N LEU A 108 -6.79 -0.03 -6.37
CA LEU A 108 -5.90 -1.18 -6.36
C LEU A 108 -5.81 -1.70 -4.93
N ASP A 109 -6.29 -2.91 -4.70
CA ASP A 109 -6.24 -3.57 -3.39
C ASP A 109 -5.34 -4.79 -3.50
N ARG A 110 -4.14 -4.71 -2.91
CA ARG A 110 -3.07 -5.69 -3.09
C ARG A 110 -2.60 -6.26 -1.77
N VAL A 111 -2.42 -7.57 -1.74
CA VAL A 111 -1.69 -8.26 -0.66
C VAL A 111 -0.46 -8.91 -1.27
N VAL A 112 0.70 -8.67 -0.67
CA VAL A 112 1.97 -9.24 -1.09
C VAL A 112 2.35 -10.37 -0.13
N TYR A 113 2.72 -11.52 -0.69
CA TYR A 113 3.05 -12.74 0.05
C TYR A 113 4.50 -13.10 -0.11
N ALA A 114 5.12 -13.53 0.99
CA ALA A 114 6.45 -14.12 0.97
C ALA A 114 6.41 -15.58 0.49
N ALA A 115 7.56 -16.11 0.12
CA ALA A 115 7.73 -17.54 -0.05
C ALA A 115 7.38 -18.25 1.26
N GLY A 116 6.61 -19.31 1.17
CA GLY A 116 5.98 -19.95 2.35
C GLY A 116 4.51 -19.59 2.52
N GLY A 117 4.02 -18.59 1.77
CA GLY A 117 2.59 -18.30 1.68
C GLY A 117 2.04 -17.34 2.71
N TYR A 118 2.89 -16.69 3.51
CA TYR A 118 2.41 -15.73 4.50
C TYR A 118 2.43 -14.30 3.95
N PRO A 119 1.38 -13.49 4.23
CA PRO A 119 1.33 -12.11 3.75
C PRO A 119 2.24 -11.19 4.55
N VAL A 120 2.82 -10.21 3.88
CA VAL A 120 3.75 -9.25 4.50
C VAL A 120 3.25 -7.81 4.39
N GLU A 121 2.49 -7.47 3.35
CA GLU A 121 1.97 -6.11 3.16
C GLU A 121 0.59 -6.15 2.54
N TRP A 122 -0.28 -5.29 3.03
CA TRP A 122 -1.57 -4.98 2.42
C TRP A 122 -1.58 -3.51 2.02
N ARG A 123 -1.78 -3.25 0.73
CA ARG A 123 -1.75 -1.90 0.19
C ARG A 123 -3.04 -1.61 -0.58
N VAL A 124 -3.64 -0.47 -0.28
CA VAL A 124 -4.79 0.06 -1.03
C VAL A 124 -4.39 1.39 -1.64
N ALA A 125 -4.48 1.49 -2.96
CA ALA A 125 -4.14 2.69 -3.69
C ALA A 125 -5.35 3.17 -4.50
N PHE A 126 -5.49 4.49 -4.59
CA PHE A 126 -6.51 5.15 -5.43
C PHE A 126 -5.79 6.01 -6.46
N CYS A 127 -6.08 5.74 -7.73
CA CYS A 127 -5.38 6.35 -8.84
C CYS A 127 -6.34 7.15 -9.72
N SER A 128 -5.95 8.40 -10.03
CA SER A 128 -6.62 9.24 -11.01
C SER A 128 -5.80 9.22 -12.31
N LEU A 129 -6.16 8.31 -13.22
CA LEU A 129 -5.47 8.18 -14.50
C LEU A 129 -6.04 9.18 -15.50
N LYS A 130 -5.15 9.80 -16.28
CA LYS A 130 -5.49 10.65 -17.42
C LYS A 130 -5.19 9.92 -18.73
N GLU A 131 -5.56 10.51 -19.85
CA GLU A 131 -5.43 9.90 -21.19
C GLU A 131 -3.99 9.50 -21.54
N ASP A 132 -2.99 10.19 -21.00
CA ASP A 132 -1.58 9.90 -21.24
C ASP A 132 -1.00 8.87 -20.27
N MET A 133 -1.84 8.23 -19.45
CA MET A 133 -1.43 7.29 -18.40
C MET A 133 -2.14 5.95 -18.58
N LEU A 134 -1.44 4.90 -18.20
CA LEU A 134 -2.01 3.56 -18.14
C LEU A 134 -1.57 2.85 -16.86
N TYR A 135 -2.37 1.87 -16.47
CA TYR A 135 -1.99 0.93 -15.42
C TYR A 135 -1.44 -0.34 -16.07
N LEU A 136 -0.22 -0.69 -15.69
CA LEU A 136 0.44 -1.89 -16.18
C LEU A 136 0.74 -2.80 -15.00
N ALA A 137 0.30 -4.05 -15.09
CA ALA A 137 0.67 -5.10 -14.14
C ALA A 137 1.50 -6.15 -14.86
N GLU A 138 2.65 -6.48 -14.30
CA GLU A 138 3.50 -7.54 -14.82
C GLU A 138 3.55 -8.69 -13.82
N MET A 139 3.37 -9.89 -14.33
CA MET A 139 3.50 -11.11 -13.55
C MET A 139 4.88 -11.72 -13.79
N VAL A 140 5.57 -11.96 -12.72
CA VAL A 140 6.92 -12.51 -12.78
C VAL A 140 6.90 -13.95 -12.27
#